data_384f5a6ea61cd2a14699a1feda279dfd
#
_entry.id   384f5a6ea61cd2a14699a1feda279dfd
#
_cell.length_a   1.000
_cell.length_b   1.000
_cell.length_c   1.000
_cell.angle_alpha   90.00
_cell.angle_beta   90.00
_cell.angle_gamma   90.00
#
_symmetry.space_group_name_H-M   'P 1'
#
loop_
_entity.id
_entity.type
_entity.pdbx_description
1 polymer ?
#
loop_
_entity_poly.entity_id
_entity_poly.type
_entity_poly.pdbx_seq_one_letter_code
_entity_poly.pdbx_strand_id
1 'polypeptide(L)'
;MKKNKMINAATCDARAVTEESLAGYENITINAAILIVNERSKELLNKYPVTMNAATVLEIPDGENVSVQSINGKGEIGPDSDGTGVFLMVNGKLVIADGSQEAVKSYYSIMVNGKVLMPKSFEGRFSNIQVRGKTEYYPDGATILKADTEIDDLFIARAANTLYYCSGNLFFLDPGIDSEKLLSKGLKFTAKKVVIAESLIGRLVSLFDEEAEIVKVPDGTKLIDDDLELKPKTIKKYGTRLCVTGDVSIKDAEALSSLKYLFADGTVSVNKELEDAFDEIESVYDELRVIDPDLGLIVDRPMVKVGAAVLGKYPKGVRVEDCAKVTLSEDLSAEDIMEKLHIVDCAMVICTKEQEEAVNMIAEDVAMIQVSGQDSDDEDGEGGGALGMFGSFLGKLKDTQIINAAEYKM
;
A
#
# COMPACT_ATOMS: atom_id res chain seq x y z
N MET A 1 36.21 9.01 27.65
CA MET A 1 35.23 9.59 26.73
C MET A 1 33.91 8.87 26.94
N LYS A 2 32.80 9.59 27.08
CA LYS A 2 31.47 8.96 27.07
C LYS A 2 31.21 8.42 25.66
N LYS A 3 30.52 7.29 25.56
CA LYS A 3 30.21 6.65 24.28
C LYS A 3 28.80 7.09 23.79
N ASN A 4 28.57 7.01 22.51
CA ASN A 4 27.21 7.13 21.96
C ASN A 4 26.51 5.79 22.01
N LYS A 5 25.18 5.79 22.11
CA LYS A 5 24.33 4.59 22.05
C LYS A 5 23.24 4.76 21.02
N MET A 6 23.07 3.79 20.16
CA MET A 6 21.98 3.74 19.17
C MET A 6 21.17 2.45 19.37
N ILE A 7 19.87 2.59 19.57
CA ILE A 7 18.94 1.49 19.75
C ILE A 7 18.00 1.49 18.54
N ASN A 8 18.03 0.41 17.77
CA ASN A 8 17.11 0.17 16.66
C ASN A 8 16.25 -1.03 17.04
N ALA A 9 14.96 -0.80 17.29
CA ALA A 9 14.04 -1.85 17.71
C ALA A 9 12.66 -1.69 17.06
N ALA A 10 11.94 -2.78 16.86
CA ALA A 10 10.52 -2.66 16.53
C ALA A 10 9.75 -2.13 17.74
N THR A 11 10.05 -2.65 18.93
CA THR A 11 9.49 -2.16 20.20
C THR A 11 10.62 -1.87 21.19
N CYS A 12 10.66 -0.65 21.74
CA CYS A 12 11.58 -0.25 22.81
C CYS A 12 10.76 0.05 24.08
N ASP A 13 10.93 -0.77 25.12
CA ASP A 13 10.31 -0.54 26.43
C ASP A 13 11.32 0.18 27.36
N ALA A 14 11.07 1.47 27.56
CA ALA A 14 11.91 2.35 28.38
C ALA A 14 11.35 2.59 29.78
N ARG A 15 10.30 1.85 30.23
CA ARG A 15 9.69 2.07 31.56
C ARG A 15 10.65 1.84 32.72
N ALA A 16 11.62 0.93 32.54
CA ALA A 16 12.60 0.60 33.58
C ALA A 16 13.87 1.46 33.52
N VAL A 17 13.96 2.43 32.63
CA VAL A 17 15.14 3.29 32.47
C VAL A 17 15.50 4.01 33.78
N THR A 18 16.79 4.11 34.06
CA THR A 18 17.33 4.79 35.26
C THR A 18 18.31 5.89 34.86
N GLU A 19 18.54 6.84 35.76
CA GLU A 19 19.59 7.86 35.55
C GLU A 19 20.97 7.24 35.25
N GLU A 20 21.30 6.15 35.94
CA GLU A 20 22.58 5.44 35.75
C GLU A 20 22.69 4.86 34.33
N SER A 21 21.60 4.33 33.80
CA SER A 21 21.56 3.75 32.44
C SER A 21 21.71 4.80 31.33
N LEU A 22 21.44 6.07 31.63
CA LEU A 22 21.55 7.19 30.69
C LEU A 22 22.84 7.98 30.87
N ALA A 23 23.27 8.19 32.11
CA ALA A 23 24.44 9.07 32.47
C ALA A 23 25.78 8.61 31.88
N GLY A 24 25.90 7.34 31.50
CA GLY A 24 27.10 6.74 30.90
C GLY A 24 27.35 7.14 29.44
N TYR A 25 26.37 7.75 28.77
CA TYR A 25 26.44 8.07 27.36
C TYR A 25 26.48 9.58 27.12
N GLU A 26 27.11 9.99 26.01
CA GLU A 26 27.12 11.37 25.53
C GLU A 26 25.82 11.68 24.79
N ASN A 27 25.39 10.76 23.90
CA ASN A 27 24.13 10.83 23.21
C ASN A 27 23.51 9.42 23.11
N ILE A 28 22.21 9.34 23.21
CA ILE A 28 21.42 8.12 22.99
C ILE A 28 20.40 8.39 21.88
N THR A 29 20.39 7.57 20.84
CA THR A 29 19.38 7.62 19.79
C THR A 29 18.50 6.38 19.87
N ILE A 30 17.21 6.56 20.02
CA ILE A 30 16.21 5.48 20.01
C ILE A 30 15.43 5.57 18.71
N ASN A 31 15.60 4.58 17.84
CA ASN A 31 14.83 4.39 16.63
C ASN A 31 13.88 3.20 16.87
N ALA A 32 12.59 3.46 17.01
CA ALA A 32 11.63 2.40 17.29
C ALA A 32 10.30 2.61 16.52
N ALA A 33 9.60 1.52 16.17
CA ALA A 33 8.22 1.67 15.71
C ALA A 33 7.31 2.02 16.91
N ILE A 34 7.55 1.37 18.07
CA ILE A 34 6.84 1.65 19.31
C ILE A 34 7.86 1.94 20.42
N LEU A 35 7.72 3.08 21.08
CA LEU A 35 8.43 3.41 22.31
C LEU A 35 7.43 3.38 23.47
N ILE A 36 7.67 2.51 24.46
CA ILE A 36 6.85 2.41 25.65
C ILE A 36 7.53 3.18 26.77
N VAL A 37 6.80 4.10 27.39
CA VAL A 37 7.26 4.93 28.50
C VAL A 37 6.24 4.94 29.63
N ASN A 38 6.65 5.32 30.82
CA ASN A 38 5.78 5.80 31.91
C ASN A 38 6.11 7.27 32.18
N GLU A 39 5.40 7.93 33.07
CA GLU A 39 5.60 9.32 33.42
C GLU A 39 7.05 9.59 33.85
N ARG A 40 7.60 8.76 34.75
CA ARG A 40 8.98 8.87 35.23
C ARG A 40 10.02 8.70 34.11
N SER A 41 9.88 7.66 33.29
CA SER A 41 10.85 7.42 32.20
C SER A 41 10.81 8.50 31.13
N LYS A 42 9.63 9.05 30.86
CA LYS A 42 9.45 10.17 29.91
C LYS A 42 10.18 11.43 30.42
N GLU A 43 10.09 11.74 31.72
CA GLU A 43 10.84 12.83 32.32
C GLU A 43 12.36 12.60 32.23
N LEU A 44 12.82 11.37 32.54
CA LEU A 44 14.23 11.02 32.45
C LEU A 44 14.77 11.12 31.02
N LEU A 45 14.05 10.58 30.03
CA LEU A 45 14.46 10.65 28.63
C LEU A 45 14.54 12.09 28.11
N ASN A 46 13.69 12.99 28.61
CA ASN A 46 13.74 14.42 28.27
C ASN A 46 14.86 15.19 29.00
N LYS A 47 15.30 14.72 30.16
CA LYS A 47 16.35 15.36 30.96
C LYS A 47 17.77 15.07 30.42
N TYR A 48 17.94 13.93 29.75
CA TYR A 48 19.24 13.48 29.22
C TYR A 48 19.30 13.69 27.69
N PRO A 49 20.51 13.70 27.09
CA PRO A 49 20.69 13.86 25.64
C PRO A 49 20.19 12.61 24.87
N VAL A 50 18.87 12.43 24.85
CA VAL A 50 18.19 11.32 24.16
C VAL A 50 17.38 11.84 23.00
N THR A 51 17.68 11.34 21.80
CA THR A 51 16.88 11.57 20.60
C THR A 51 15.92 10.40 20.41
N MET A 52 14.62 10.66 20.41
CA MET A 52 13.57 9.66 20.26
C MET A 52 12.93 9.76 18.87
N ASN A 53 13.23 8.80 18.02
CA ASN A 53 12.62 8.63 16.69
C ASN A 53 11.65 7.44 16.78
N ALA A 54 10.42 7.69 17.21
CA ALA A 54 9.39 6.65 17.36
C ALA A 54 8.16 7.00 16.54
N ALA A 55 7.64 6.02 15.79
CA ALA A 55 6.38 6.20 15.06
C ALA A 55 5.18 6.31 16.02
N THR A 56 5.25 5.61 17.16
CA THR A 56 4.24 5.65 18.22
C THR A 56 4.93 5.66 19.58
N VAL A 57 4.52 6.60 20.46
CA VAL A 57 4.89 6.60 21.87
C VAL A 57 3.68 6.16 22.68
N LEU A 58 3.83 5.07 23.43
CA LEU A 58 2.80 4.50 24.28
C LEU A 58 3.13 4.78 25.74
N GLU A 59 2.30 5.55 26.40
CA GLU A 59 2.43 5.82 27.83
C GLU A 59 1.63 4.81 28.64
N ILE A 60 2.31 3.98 29.44
CA ILE A 60 1.70 2.97 30.29
C ILE A 60 2.06 3.30 31.74
N PRO A 61 1.05 3.53 32.62
CA PRO A 61 1.28 3.82 34.04
C PRO A 61 2.10 2.73 34.75
N ASP A 62 2.81 3.14 35.81
CA ASP A 62 3.53 2.20 36.67
C ASP A 62 2.57 1.22 37.33
N GLY A 63 2.97 -0.05 37.35
CA GLY A 63 2.17 -1.13 37.97
C GLY A 63 1.20 -1.82 37.02
N GLU A 64 0.97 -1.28 35.83
CA GLU A 64 0.18 -1.96 34.81
C GLU A 64 1.06 -2.93 34.00
N ASN A 65 0.67 -4.21 34.03
CA ASN A 65 1.36 -5.25 33.26
C ASN A 65 0.75 -5.33 31.86
N VAL A 66 1.21 -4.47 30.95
CA VAL A 66 0.75 -4.44 29.57
C VAL A 66 1.83 -5.00 28.66
N SER A 67 1.47 -6.03 27.90
CA SER A 67 2.29 -6.58 26.82
C SER A 67 1.91 -5.94 25.49
N VAL A 68 2.88 -5.78 24.59
CA VAL A 68 2.63 -5.29 23.24
C VAL A 68 2.63 -6.46 22.26
N GLN A 69 1.56 -6.57 21.50
CA GLN A 69 1.45 -7.51 20.37
C GLN A 69 1.36 -6.73 19.07
N SER A 70 2.13 -7.14 18.08
CA SER A 70 2.13 -6.52 16.76
C SER A 70 1.78 -7.55 15.68
N ILE A 71 0.81 -7.20 14.82
CA ILE A 71 0.38 -8.00 13.67
C ILE A 71 0.66 -7.18 12.41
N ASN A 72 1.47 -7.74 11.50
CA ASN A 72 1.65 -7.19 10.16
C ASN A 72 0.82 -8.00 9.17
N GLY A 73 -0.14 -7.35 8.49
CA GLY A 73 -1.07 -7.97 7.56
C GLY A 73 -2.49 -8.09 8.11
N LYS A 74 -3.07 -9.30 8.15
CA LYS A 74 -4.45 -9.51 8.60
C LYS A 74 -4.49 -10.02 10.05
N GLY A 75 -5.17 -9.27 10.93
CA GLY A 75 -5.54 -9.69 12.27
C GLY A 75 -7.04 -9.98 12.38
N GLU A 76 -7.42 -10.76 13.39
CA GLU A 76 -8.82 -11.07 13.69
C GLU A 76 -9.04 -11.10 15.20
N ILE A 77 -10.15 -10.49 15.66
CA ILE A 77 -10.64 -10.61 17.02
C ILE A 77 -11.99 -11.32 16.96
N GLY A 78 -12.03 -12.54 17.50
CA GLY A 78 -13.23 -13.35 17.66
C GLY A 78 -13.81 -13.28 19.07
N PRO A 79 -14.99 -13.89 19.32
CA PRO A 79 -15.62 -13.92 20.63
C PRO A 79 -14.75 -14.54 21.75
N ASP A 80 -13.90 -15.49 21.37
CA ASP A 80 -13.00 -16.21 22.28
C ASP A 80 -11.60 -15.57 22.41
N SER A 81 -11.37 -14.42 21.79
CA SER A 81 -10.09 -13.71 21.90
C SER A 81 -9.92 -13.12 23.30
N ASP A 82 -8.75 -13.34 23.90
CA ASP A 82 -8.39 -12.73 25.18
C ASP A 82 -7.31 -11.66 24.97
N GLY A 83 -7.68 -10.42 25.22
CA GLY A 83 -6.80 -9.24 25.12
C GLY A 83 -6.40 -8.69 26.50
N THR A 84 -6.58 -9.43 27.58
CA THR A 84 -6.33 -8.94 28.95
C THR A 84 -4.87 -8.48 29.11
N GLY A 85 -4.69 -7.20 29.39
CA GLY A 85 -3.37 -6.60 29.49
C GLY A 85 -2.57 -6.53 28.18
N VAL A 86 -3.25 -6.53 27.04
CA VAL A 86 -2.60 -6.46 25.70
C VAL A 86 -2.85 -5.11 25.05
N PHE A 87 -1.77 -4.44 24.65
CA PHE A 87 -1.81 -3.41 23.61
C PHE A 87 -1.60 -4.07 22.26
N LEU A 88 -2.64 -4.08 21.43
CA LEU A 88 -2.60 -4.68 20.10
C LEU A 88 -2.32 -3.61 19.04
N MET A 89 -1.24 -3.76 18.26
CA MET A 89 -0.96 -2.98 17.07
C MET A 89 -1.18 -3.84 15.82
N VAL A 90 -1.98 -3.35 14.88
CA VAL A 90 -2.20 -4.01 13.59
C VAL A 90 -1.77 -3.07 12.46
N ASN A 91 -0.76 -3.47 11.70
CA ASN A 91 -0.35 -2.80 10.47
C ASN A 91 -0.96 -3.55 9.29
N GLY A 92 -2.15 -3.12 8.84
CA GLY A 92 -2.88 -3.77 7.77
C GLY A 92 -4.39 -3.81 8.01
N LYS A 93 -5.00 -5.01 7.99
CA LYS A 93 -6.45 -5.18 8.15
C LYS A 93 -6.78 -5.92 9.46
N LEU A 94 -7.61 -5.31 10.30
CA LEU A 94 -8.22 -5.96 11.45
C LEU A 94 -9.68 -6.30 11.14
N VAL A 95 -10.06 -7.56 11.34
CA VAL A 95 -11.44 -8.00 11.31
C VAL A 95 -11.90 -8.28 12.73
N ILE A 96 -12.98 -7.65 13.16
CA ILE A 96 -13.63 -7.93 14.44
C ILE A 96 -14.91 -8.69 14.13
N ALA A 97 -15.00 -9.93 14.63
CA ALA A 97 -16.14 -10.80 14.39
C ALA A 97 -17.36 -10.35 15.20
N ASP A 98 -18.55 -10.75 14.73
CA ASP A 98 -19.77 -10.55 15.51
C ASP A 98 -19.70 -11.33 16.83
N GLY A 99 -20.33 -10.78 17.88
CA GLY A 99 -20.26 -11.34 19.23
C GLY A 99 -18.97 -11.05 20.00
N SER A 100 -18.00 -10.30 19.45
CA SER A 100 -16.68 -10.05 20.07
C SER A 100 -16.65 -8.84 21.00
N GLN A 101 -17.79 -8.33 21.48
CA GLN A 101 -17.84 -7.11 22.32
C GLN A 101 -16.96 -7.21 23.57
N GLU A 102 -17.05 -8.31 24.29
CA GLU A 102 -16.28 -8.50 25.53
C GLU A 102 -14.80 -8.75 25.23
N ALA A 103 -14.50 -9.48 24.15
CA ALA A 103 -13.14 -9.66 23.68
C ALA A 103 -12.47 -8.31 23.34
N VAL A 104 -13.14 -7.43 22.60
CA VAL A 104 -12.61 -6.10 22.28
C VAL A 104 -12.35 -5.26 23.53
N LYS A 105 -13.27 -5.29 24.51
CA LYS A 105 -13.11 -4.55 25.76
C LYS A 105 -11.98 -5.07 26.65
N SER A 106 -11.59 -6.35 26.50
CA SER A 106 -10.49 -6.93 27.28
C SER A 106 -9.12 -6.37 26.91
N TYR A 107 -8.95 -5.87 25.68
CA TYR A 107 -7.70 -5.25 25.27
C TYR A 107 -7.47 -3.92 25.99
N TYR A 108 -6.24 -3.71 26.45
CA TYR A 108 -5.80 -2.42 26.99
C TYR A 108 -6.02 -1.30 25.99
N SER A 109 -5.56 -1.50 24.76
CA SER A 109 -5.84 -0.64 23.61
C SER A 109 -5.57 -1.39 22.31
N ILE A 110 -6.27 -1.01 21.26
CA ILE A 110 -6.11 -1.55 19.89
C ILE A 110 -5.78 -0.39 18.99
N MET A 111 -4.62 -0.42 18.34
CA MET A 111 -4.22 0.55 17.33
C MET A 111 -4.12 -0.13 15.97
N VAL A 112 -4.81 0.42 14.97
CA VAL A 112 -4.81 -0.11 13.62
C VAL A 112 -4.30 0.94 12.64
N ASN A 113 -3.16 0.66 12.03
CA ASN A 113 -2.63 1.42 10.90
C ASN A 113 -3.10 0.72 9.61
N GLY A 114 -4.25 1.16 9.07
CA GLY A 114 -4.85 0.54 7.90
C GLY A 114 -6.37 0.45 7.98
N LYS A 115 -6.94 -0.74 7.85
CA LYS A 115 -8.38 -0.95 7.74
C LYS A 115 -8.94 -1.77 8.92
N VAL A 116 -10.02 -1.30 9.51
CA VAL A 116 -10.84 -2.10 10.45
C VAL A 116 -12.16 -2.45 9.77
N LEU A 117 -12.55 -3.71 9.89
CA LEU A 117 -13.85 -4.22 9.51
C LEU A 117 -14.56 -4.79 10.73
N MET A 118 -15.73 -4.25 11.10
CA MET A 118 -16.46 -4.64 12.30
C MET A 118 -17.98 -4.64 12.09
N PRO A 119 -18.76 -5.31 12.95
CA PRO A 119 -20.23 -5.29 12.88
C PRO A 119 -20.78 -3.86 13.00
N LYS A 120 -21.88 -3.58 12.34
CA LYS A 120 -22.53 -2.26 12.37
C LYS A 120 -22.93 -1.85 13.78
N SER A 121 -23.36 -2.81 14.61
CA SER A 121 -23.70 -2.58 16.00
C SER A 121 -22.53 -2.11 16.88
N PHE A 122 -21.28 -2.19 16.38
CA PHE A 122 -20.08 -1.78 17.10
C PHE A 122 -19.71 -0.32 16.87
N GLU A 123 -20.36 0.36 15.96
CA GLU A 123 -20.11 1.76 15.64
C GLU A 123 -20.20 2.65 16.89
N GLY A 124 -19.15 3.39 17.15
CA GLY A 124 -19.08 4.34 18.29
C GLY A 124 -19.04 3.71 19.68
N ARG A 125 -18.93 2.39 19.83
CA ARG A 125 -19.02 1.70 21.13
C ARG A 125 -17.70 1.49 21.87
N PHE A 126 -16.57 1.65 21.19
CA PHE A 126 -15.26 1.34 21.76
C PHE A 126 -14.34 2.57 21.80
N SER A 127 -13.93 2.98 23.00
CA SER A 127 -12.95 4.06 23.20
C SER A 127 -11.49 3.56 23.13
N ASN A 128 -11.29 2.23 23.26
CA ASN A 128 -9.98 1.61 23.24
C ASN A 128 -9.50 1.18 21.85
N ILE A 129 -10.24 1.54 20.79
CA ILE A 129 -9.82 1.32 19.39
C ILE A 129 -9.43 2.65 18.76
N GLN A 130 -8.22 2.71 18.24
CA GLN A 130 -7.70 3.85 17.47
C GLN A 130 -7.37 3.38 16.06
N VAL A 131 -7.99 4.01 15.05
CA VAL A 131 -7.79 3.66 13.64
C VAL A 131 -7.12 4.82 12.91
N ARG A 132 -5.94 4.56 12.37
CA ARG A 132 -5.26 5.43 11.41
C ARG A 132 -5.46 4.84 10.03
N GLY A 133 -6.57 5.23 9.38
CA GLY A 133 -6.99 4.69 8.09
C GLY A 133 -8.50 4.58 7.98
N LYS A 134 -9.01 3.46 7.47
CA LYS A 134 -10.43 3.29 7.14
C LYS A 134 -11.14 2.35 8.11
N THR A 135 -12.32 2.76 8.60
CA THR A 135 -13.25 1.87 9.30
C THR A 135 -14.40 1.52 8.35
N GLU A 136 -14.66 0.22 8.20
CA GLU A 136 -15.81 -0.31 7.48
C GLU A 136 -16.69 -1.12 8.41
N TYR A 137 -17.98 -1.08 8.16
CA TYR A 137 -18.98 -1.82 8.93
C TYR A 137 -19.68 -2.83 8.05
N TYR A 138 -19.93 -4.02 8.59
CA TYR A 138 -20.76 -5.01 7.95
C TYR A 138 -22.02 -5.28 8.77
N PRO A 139 -23.12 -5.75 8.15
CA PRO A 139 -24.36 -6.06 8.85
C PRO A 139 -24.16 -7.13 9.92
N ASP A 140 -24.78 -6.93 11.09
CA ASP A 140 -24.73 -7.89 12.18
C ASP A 140 -25.26 -9.26 11.72
N GLY A 141 -24.60 -10.33 12.11
CA GLY A 141 -24.92 -11.69 11.72
C GLY A 141 -24.49 -12.08 10.31
N ALA A 142 -23.88 -11.17 9.54
CA ALA A 142 -23.42 -11.50 8.20
C ALA A 142 -22.15 -12.37 8.20
N THR A 143 -22.11 -13.34 7.31
CA THR A 143 -20.89 -14.07 6.99
C THR A 143 -20.04 -13.24 6.05
N ILE A 144 -18.78 -12.95 6.46
CA ILE A 144 -17.84 -12.19 5.67
C ILE A 144 -17.24 -13.09 4.58
N LEU A 145 -17.45 -12.69 3.32
CA LEU A 145 -16.83 -13.30 2.15
C LEU A 145 -15.42 -12.73 1.90
N LYS A 146 -14.65 -13.42 1.07
CA LYS A 146 -13.44 -12.83 0.48
C LYS A 146 -13.85 -11.64 -0.38
N ALA A 147 -12.95 -10.67 -0.54
CA ALA A 147 -13.07 -9.71 -1.63
C ALA A 147 -13.09 -10.50 -2.97
N ASP A 148 -13.82 -10.00 -3.92
CA ASP A 148 -13.88 -10.55 -5.28
C ASP A 148 -14.34 -12.02 -5.32
N THR A 149 -15.50 -12.25 -4.73
CA THR A 149 -16.10 -13.60 -4.66
C THR A 149 -17.05 -13.85 -5.84
N GLU A 150 -16.79 -14.94 -6.58
CA GLU A 150 -17.73 -15.47 -7.56
C GLU A 150 -18.82 -16.33 -6.87
N ILE A 151 -20.07 -16.08 -7.19
CA ILE A 151 -21.23 -16.83 -6.72
C ILE A 151 -21.62 -17.82 -7.80
N ASP A 152 -21.32 -19.08 -7.54
CA ASP A 152 -21.58 -20.22 -8.41
C ASP A 152 -22.45 -21.28 -7.72
N ASP A 153 -22.78 -22.37 -8.43
CA ASP A 153 -23.56 -23.47 -7.86
C ASP A 153 -22.88 -24.15 -6.67
N LEU A 154 -21.53 -24.14 -6.62
CA LEU A 154 -20.80 -24.68 -5.49
C LEU A 154 -20.96 -23.79 -4.25
N PHE A 155 -20.90 -22.46 -4.42
CA PHE A 155 -21.23 -21.53 -3.36
C PHE A 155 -22.65 -21.77 -2.83
N ILE A 156 -23.65 -21.86 -3.74
CA ILE A 156 -25.04 -22.10 -3.37
C ILE A 156 -25.22 -23.41 -2.58
N ALA A 157 -24.54 -24.47 -3.01
CA ALA A 157 -24.59 -25.75 -2.32
C ALA A 157 -24.07 -25.67 -0.89
N ARG A 158 -23.01 -24.88 -0.65
CA ARG A 158 -22.34 -24.71 0.65
C ARG A 158 -22.93 -23.63 1.55
N ALA A 159 -23.75 -22.72 0.98
CA ALA A 159 -24.30 -21.60 1.73
C ALA A 159 -25.16 -22.09 2.90
N ALA A 160 -24.68 -21.84 4.13
CA ALA A 160 -25.32 -22.22 5.38
C ALA A 160 -26.05 -21.04 6.06
N ASN A 161 -25.63 -19.80 5.79
CA ASN A 161 -26.22 -18.58 6.30
C ASN A 161 -27.12 -17.91 5.26
N THR A 162 -27.90 -16.95 5.70
CA THR A 162 -28.80 -16.18 4.81
C THR A 162 -28.24 -14.80 4.46
N LEU A 163 -27.34 -14.24 5.27
CA LEU A 163 -26.78 -12.93 5.06
C LEU A 163 -25.26 -13.02 4.86
N TYR A 164 -24.80 -12.43 3.76
CA TYR A 164 -23.40 -12.40 3.39
C TYR A 164 -22.93 -10.96 3.13
N TYR A 165 -21.70 -10.69 3.51
CA TYR A 165 -21.05 -9.40 3.27
C TYR A 165 -19.76 -9.59 2.48
N CYS A 166 -19.60 -8.82 1.38
CA CYS A 166 -18.39 -8.76 0.60
C CYS A 166 -17.82 -7.33 0.60
N SER A 167 -16.57 -7.17 1.04
CA SER A 167 -15.91 -5.86 1.04
C SER A 167 -15.34 -5.44 -0.32
N GLY A 168 -15.35 -6.30 -1.31
CA GLY A 168 -14.97 -6.09 -2.71
C GLY A 168 -16.15 -6.33 -3.62
N ASN A 169 -15.88 -6.93 -4.78
CA ASN A 169 -16.89 -7.23 -5.80
C ASN A 169 -17.56 -8.60 -5.59
N LEU A 170 -18.83 -8.68 -5.92
CA LEU A 170 -19.53 -9.96 -6.08
C LEU A 170 -19.78 -10.21 -7.56
N PHE A 171 -19.45 -11.40 -8.02
CA PHE A 171 -19.58 -11.79 -9.41
C PHE A 171 -20.67 -12.86 -9.57
N PHE A 172 -21.67 -12.56 -10.42
CA PHE A 172 -22.73 -13.47 -10.84
C PHE A 172 -22.65 -13.62 -12.36
N LEU A 173 -21.69 -14.39 -12.85
CA LEU A 173 -21.33 -14.43 -14.27
C LEU A 173 -21.87 -15.64 -15.01
N ASP A 174 -22.33 -16.69 -14.32
CA ASP A 174 -22.91 -17.87 -14.96
C ASP A 174 -24.41 -17.70 -15.18
N PRO A 175 -24.90 -17.51 -16.45
CA PRO A 175 -26.33 -17.40 -16.75
C PRO A 175 -27.13 -18.64 -16.36
N GLY A 176 -26.47 -19.79 -16.21
CA GLY A 176 -27.06 -21.07 -15.84
C GLY A 176 -27.20 -21.31 -14.35
N ILE A 177 -26.76 -20.37 -13.50
CA ILE A 177 -26.82 -20.48 -12.04
C ILE A 177 -28.23 -20.79 -11.54
N ASP A 178 -28.34 -21.65 -10.53
CA ASP A 178 -29.64 -22.04 -9.92
C ASP A 178 -30.23 -20.87 -9.11
N SER A 179 -30.85 -19.93 -9.86
CA SER A 179 -31.47 -18.74 -9.28
C SER A 179 -32.62 -19.07 -8.34
N GLU A 180 -33.39 -20.14 -8.62
CA GLU A 180 -34.50 -20.55 -7.75
C GLU A 180 -34.03 -21.04 -6.40
N LYS A 181 -32.91 -21.74 -6.38
CA LYS A 181 -32.28 -22.20 -5.15
C LYS A 181 -31.70 -21.06 -4.34
N LEU A 182 -31.04 -20.06 -4.98
CA LEU A 182 -30.62 -18.83 -4.35
C LEU A 182 -31.77 -18.12 -3.63
N LEU A 183 -32.86 -17.91 -4.32
CA LEU A 183 -34.05 -17.25 -3.79
C LEU A 183 -34.73 -18.08 -2.68
N SER A 184 -34.88 -19.40 -2.87
CA SER A 184 -35.54 -20.29 -1.90
C SER A 184 -34.76 -20.41 -0.60
N LYS A 185 -33.42 -20.30 -0.63
CA LYS A 185 -32.59 -20.22 0.59
C LYS A 185 -32.70 -18.88 1.31
N GLY A 186 -33.35 -17.87 0.71
CA GLY A 186 -33.47 -16.53 1.30
C GLY A 186 -32.13 -15.79 1.44
N LEU A 187 -31.18 -16.07 0.54
CA LEU A 187 -29.87 -15.42 0.59
C LEU A 187 -30.00 -13.93 0.34
N LYS A 188 -29.19 -13.15 1.03
CA LYS A 188 -29.02 -11.70 0.86
C LYS A 188 -27.54 -11.38 0.86
N PHE A 189 -27.17 -10.41 0.03
CA PHE A 189 -25.78 -9.99 -0.11
C PHE A 189 -25.67 -8.48 0.06
N THR A 190 -24.81 -8.08 0.97
CA THR A 190 -24.35 -6.70 1.11
C THR A 190 -22.98 -6.60 0.45
N ALA A 191 -22.86 -5.81 -0.60
CA ALA A 191 -21.61 -5.57 -1.31
C ALA A 191 -21.57 -4.15 -1.86
N LYS A 192 -20.35 -3.63 -2.03
CA LYS A 192 -20.17 -2.32 -2.66
C LYS A 192 -20.52 -2.37 -4.15
N LYS A 193 -20.04 -3.39 -4.86
CA LYS A 193 -20.22 -3.56 -6.30
C LYS A 193 -20.63 -5.01 -6.60
N VAL A 194 -21.62 -5.16 -7.47
CA VAL A 194 -22.07 -6.46 -7.97
C VAL A 194 -21.95 -6.47 -9.49
N VAL A 195 -21.09 -7.34 -10.01
CA VAL A 195 -20.91 -7.56 -11.44
C VAL A 195 -21.77 -8.76 -11.86
N ILE A 196 -22.77 -8.54 -12.72
CA ILE A 196 -23.80 -9.52 -12.97
C ILE A 196 -24.12 -9.68 -14.46
N ALA A 197 -24.24 -10.91 -14.92
CA ALA A 197 -24.68 -11.22 -16.28
C ALA A 197 -26.08 -10.66 -16.55
N GLU A 198 -26.29 -10.06 -17.72
CA GLU A 198 -27.53 -9.34 -18.08
C GLU A 198 -28.79 -10.18 -17.89
N SER A 199 -28.74 -11.44 -18.26
CA SER A 199 -29.90 -12.35 -18.15
C SER A 199 -30.29 -12.67 -16.70
N LEU A 200 -29.41 -12.43 -15.73
CA LEU A 200 -29.64 -12.71 -14.31
C LEU A 200 -30.29 -11.54 -13.55
N ILE A 201 -30.15 -10.32 -14.02
CA ILE A 201 -30.56 -9.12 -13.28
C ILE A 201 -31.99 -9.18 -12.84
N GLY A 202 -32.94 -9.40 -13.76
CA GLY A 202 -34.37 -9.44 -13.46
C GLY A 202 -34.75 -10.50 -12.42
N ARG A 203 -33.92 -11.53 -12.25
CA ARG A 203 -34.19 -12.63 -11.31
C ARG A 203 -33.53 -12.40 -9.95
N LEU A 204 -32.35 -11.78 -9.91
CA LEU A 204 -31.48 -11.76 -8.72
C LEU A 204 -31.32 -10.38 -8.05
N VAL A 205 -31.75 -9.29 -8.69
CA VAL A 205 -31.54 -7.93 -8.15
C VAL A 205 -32.10 -7.76 -6.72
N SER A 206 -33.16 -8.49 -6.36
CA SER A 206 -33.75 -8.46 -5.02
C SER A 206 -32.86 -9.07 -3.93
N LEU A 207 -31.76 -9.74 -4.29
CA LEU A 207 -30.81 -10.32 -3.33
C LEU A 207 -29.79 -9.28 -2.82
N PHE A 208 -29.67 -8.15 -3.50
CA PHE A 208 -28.68 -7.12 -3.20
C PHE A 208 -29.28 -5.95 -2.44
N ASP A 209 -28.46 -5.24 -1.68
CA ASP A 209 -28.85 -4.00 -1.04
C ASP A 209 -29.14 -2.91 -2.10
N GLU A 210 -30.03 -1.98 -1.78
CA GLU A 210 -30.39 -0.86 -2.65
C GLU A 210 -29.18 0.06 -2.96
N GLU A 211 -28.20 0.11 -2.07
CA GLU A 211 -27.00 0.93 -2.22
C GLU A 211 -25.89 0.25 -3.05
N ALA A 212 -26.06 -1.04 -3.40
CA ALA A 212 -25.06 -1.76 -4.18
C ALA A 212 -24.97 -1.22 -5.62
N GLU A 213 -23.76 -0.89 -6.05
CA GLU A 213 -23.50 -0.58 -7.45
C GLU A 213 -23.65 -1.83 -8.32
N ILE A 214 -24.56 -1.79 -9.29
CA ILE A 214 -24.81 -2.93 -10.18
C ILE A 214 -24.15 -2.68 -11.54
N VAL A 215 -23.12 -3.45 -11.85
CA VAL A 215 -22.45 -3.45 -13.15
C VAL A 215 -22.95 -4.63 -13.98
N LYS A 216 -23.57 -4.31 -15.11
CA LYS A 216 -24.08 -5.31 -16.06
C LYS A 216 -22.97 -5.74 -17.00
N VAL A 217 -22.85 -7.04 -17.21
CA VAL A 217 -21.91 -7.60 -18.18
C VAL A 217 -22.63 -8.55 -19.15
N PRO A 218 -22.19 -8.64 -20.41
CA PRO A 218 -22.81 -9.57 -21.37
C PRO A 218 -22.72 -11.02 -20.91
N ASP A 219 -23.76 -11.81 -21.21
CA ASP A 219 -23.75 -13.24 -20.93
C ASP A 219 -22.53 -13.94 -21.55
N GLY A 220 -21.96 -14.88 -20.79
CA GLY A 220 -20.76 -15.62 -21.19
C GLY A 220 -19.43 -14.91 -20.92
N THR A 221 -19.46 -13.78 -20.21
CA THR A 221 -18.26 -13.15 -19.65
C THR A 221 -17.58 -14.08 -18.64
N LYS A 222 -16.26 -14.21 -18.70
CA LYS A 222 -15.46 -15.10 -17.85
C LYS A 222 -14.59 -14.32 -16.88
N LEU A 223 -14.60 -14.75 -15.61
CA LEU A 223 -13.77 -14.16 -14.55
C LEU A 223 -12.31 -14.62 -14.68
N ILE A 224 -11.40 -13.67 -14.50
CA ILE A 224 -9.97 -13.85 -14.32
C ILE A 224 -9.60 -13.09 -13.03
N ASP A 225 -9.28 -13.86 -11.99
CA ASP A 225 -9.00 -13.32 -10.65
C ASP A 225 -7.48 -13.11 -10.49
N ASP A 226 -6.91 -12.24 -11.32
CA ASP A 226 -5.49 -11.85 -11.33
C ASP A 226 -5.27 -10.74 -12.38
N ASP A 227 -4.06 -10.17 -12.39
CA ASP A 227 -3.60 -9.31 -13.47
C ASP A 227 -3.54 -10.06 -14.81
N LEU A 228 -3.85 -9.34 -15.88
CA LEU A 228 -3.94 -9.93 -17.20
C LEU A 228 -3.04 -9.23 -18.23
N GLU A 229 -2.13 -9.96 -18.86
CA GLU A 229 -1.58 -9.57 -20.16
C GLU A 229 -2.41 -10.23 -21.28
N LEU A 230 -3.14 -9.41 -22.05
CA LEU A 230 -4.01 -9.89 -23.12
C LEU A 230 -3.18 -10.48 -24.27
N LYS A 231 -3.38 -11.78 -24.53
CA LYS A 231 -2.67 -12.57 -25.57
C LYS A 231 -3.66 -13.46 -26.32
N PRO A 232 -3.35 -13.93 -27.54
CA PRO A 232 -4.21 -14.87 -28.28
C PRO A 232 -4.57 -16.13 -27.49
N LYS A 233 -3.64 -16.63 -26.66
CA LYS A 233 -3.88 -17.77 -25.77
C LYS A 233 -4.93 -17.48 -24.69
N THR A 234 -5.03 -16.22 -24.23
CA THR A 234 -6.06 -15.80 -23.27
C THR A 234 -7.43 -15.90 -23.87
N ILE A 235 -7.59 -15.35 -25.08
CA ILE A 235 -8.84 -15.44 -25.84
C ILE A 235 -9.23 -16.89 -26.10
N LYS A 236 -8.26 -17.74 -26.47
CA LYS A 236 -8.51 -19.16 -26.67
C LYS A 236 -8.99 -19.87 -25.40
N LYS A 237 -8.48 -19.49 -24.23
CA LYS A 237 -8.77 -20.12 -22.94
C LYS A 237 -10.08 -19.63 -22.31
N TYR A 238 -10.28 -18.33 -22.32
CA TYR A 238 -11.37 -17.71 -21.57
C TYR A 238 -12.50 -17.14 -22.46
N GLY A 239 -12.28 -17.06 -23.77
CA GLY A 239 -13.23 -16.47 -24.71
C GLY A 239 -12.97 -15.00 -24.94
N THR A 240 -13.94 -14.33 -25.58
CA THR A 240 -13.84 -12.96 -26.08
C THR A 240 -14.51 -11.91 -25.17
N ARG A 241 -15.09 -12.32 -24.05
CA ARG A 241 -15.71 -11.45 -23.03
C ARG A 241 -15.07 -11.75 -21.70
N LEU A 242 -14.35 -10.77 -21.17
CA LEU A 242 -13.50 -10.96 -19.99
C LEU A 242 -13.94 -10.03 -18.86
N CYS A 243 -13.87 -10.56 -17.64
CA CYS A 243 -14.00 -9.83 -16.39
C CYS A 243 -12.71 -10.08 -15.59
N VAL A 244 -11.95 -9.04 -15.33
CA VAL A 244 -10.63 -9.10 -14.70
C VAL A 244 -10.66 -8.32 -13.40
N THR A 245 -10.20 -8.93 -12.30
CA THR A 245 -10.17 -8.27 -10.98
C THR A 245 -8.90 -7.44 -10.75
N GLY A 246 -7.89 -7.60 -11.59
CA GLY A 246 -6.63 -6.88 -11.55
C GLY A 246 -6.42 -5.94 -12.73
N ASP A 247 -5.16 -5.56 -12.93
CA ASP A 247 -4.74 -4.71 -14.04
C ASP A 247 -4.68 -5.48 -15.36
N VAL A 248 -5.00 -4.78 -16.47
CA VAL A 248 -4.97 -5.37 -17.81
C VAL A 248 -3.92 -4.66 -18.67
N SER A 249 -3.04 -5.45 -19.30
CA SER A 249 -2.06 -4.95 -20.27
C SER A 249 -2.36 -5.42 -21.67
N ILE A 250 -2.56 -4.49 -22.61
CA ILE A 250 -2.92 -4.74 -24.02
C ILE A 250 -1.79 -4.26 -24.92
N LYS A 251 -1.05 -5.24 -25.49
CA LYS A 251 0.10 -5.01 -26.38
C LYS A 251 -0.01 -5.78 -27.70
N ASP A 252 -1.00 -6.66 -27.82
CA ASP A 252 -1.15 -7.60 -28.94
C ASP A 252 -2.39 -7.26 -29.73
N ALA A 253 -2.20 -6.84 -30.99
CA ALA A 253 -3.27 -6.42 -31.88
C ALA A 253 -4.21 -7.57 -32.29
N GLU A 254 -3.68 -8.81 -32.42
CA GLU A 254 -4.48 -9.97 -32.78
C GLU A 254 -5.43 -10.34 -31.63
N ALA A 255 -4.91 -10.34 -30.40
CA ALA A 255 -5.72 -10.59 -29.23
C ALA A 255 -6.80 -9.51 -29.04
N LEU A 256 -6.44 -8.24 -29.20
CA LEU A 256 -7.37 -7.12 -29.10
C LEU A 256 -8.48 -7.20 -30.14
N SER A 257 -8.16 -7.50 -31.40
CA SER A 257 -9.16 -7.62 -32.48
C SER A 257 -10.22 -8.71 -32.23
N SER A 258 -9.89 -9.67 -31.38
CA SER A 258 -10.78 -10.77 -31.00
C SER A 258 -11.62 -10.47 -29.75
N LEU A 259 -11.23 -9.46 -28.96
CA LEU A 259 -11.93 -9.07 -27.73
C LEU A 259 -13.25 -8.37 -28.08
N LYS A 260 -14.32 -8.71 -27.37
CA LYS A 260 -15.68 -8.13 -27.59
C LYS A 260 -16.17 -7.34 -26.40
N TYR A 261 -15.70 -7.67 -25.22
CA TYR A 261 -16.08 -7.03 -23.98
C TYR A 261 -14.96 -7.17 -22.93
N LEU A 262 -14.71 -6.09 -22.19
CA LEU A 262 -13.78 -6.07 -21.06
C LEU A 262 -14.41 -5.35 -19.88
N PHE A 263 -14.49 -6.02 -18.74
CA PHE A 263 -14.57 -5.39 -17.43
C PHE A 263 -13.20 -5.55 -16.73
N ALA A 264 -12.63 -4.48 -16.23
CA ALA A 264 -11.40 -4.50 -15.42
C ALA A 264 -11.62 -3.68 -14.14
N ASP A 265 -11.42 -4.31 -12.98
CA ASP A 265 -11.47 -3.61 -11.67
C ASP A 265 -10.08 -3.07 -11.30
N GLY A 266 -9.44 -2.42 -12.25
CA GLY A 266 -8.10 -1.86 -12.15
C GLY A 266 -7.75 -1.02 -13.37
N THR A 267 -6.45 -0.81 -13.56
CA THR A 267 -5.91 -0.02 -14.67
C THR A 267 -5.82 -0.85 -15.94
N VAL A 268 -6.37 -0.33 -17.03
CA VAL A 268 -6.11 -0.88 -18.37
C VAL A 268 -4.96 -0.11 -19.00
N SER A 269 -3.86 -0.81 -19.29
CA SER A 269 -2.71 -0.26 -20.00
C SER A 269 -2.74 -0.72 -21.45
N VAL A 270 -2.84 0.21 -22.39
CA VAL A 270 -2.90 -0.07 -23.83
C VAL A 270 -1.73 0.59 -24.57
N ASN A 271 -1.08 -0.12 -25.50
CA ASN A 271 -0.09 0.49 -26.37
C ASN A 271 -0.75 1.55 -27.24
N LYS A 272 -0.09 2.70 -27.40
CA LYS A 272 -0.59 3.85 -28.16
C LYS A 272 -1.08 3.51 -29.57
N GLU A 273 -0.42 2.58 -30.23
CA GLU A 273 -0.81 2.12 -31.57
C GLU A 273 -2.15 1.35 -31.59
N LEU A 274 -2.61 0.89 -30.44
CA LEU A 274 -3.82 0.10 -30.27
C LEU A 274 -4.94 0.89 -29.60
N GLU A 275 -4.73 2.15 -29.25
CA GLU A 275 -5.69 3.00 -28.54
C GLU A 275 -7.01 3.12 -29.30
N ASP A 276 -6.98 3.53 -30.58
CA ASP A 276 -8.18 3.65 -31.41
C ASP A 276 -8.94 2.33 -31.54
N ALA A 277 -8.21 1.20 -31.62
CA ALA A 277 -8.84 -0.12 -31.70
C ALA A 277 -9.43 -0.56 -30.38
N PHE A 278 -8.87 -0.11 -29.26
CA PHE A 278 -9.41 -0.39 -27.92
C PHE A 278 -10.68 0.43 -27.65
N ASP A 279 -10.74 1.67 -28.13
CA ASP A 279 -11.92 2.55 -27.99
C ASP A 279 -13.19 1.98 -28.68
N GLU A 280 -13.01 1.09 -29.67
CA GLU A 280 -14.12 0.39 -30.32
C GLU A 280 -14.64 -0.80 -29.48
N ILE A 281 -13.94 -1.18 -28.40
CA ILE A 281 -14.34 -2.30 -27.53
C ILE A 281 -15.27 -1.80 -26.42
N GLU A 282 -16.40 -2.43 -26.26
CA GLU A 282 -17.26 -2.19 -25.09
C GLU A 282 -16.51 -2.58 -23.81
N SER A 283 -16.15 -1.57 -22.99
CA SER A 283 -15.32 -1.79 -21.82
C SER A 283 -15.76 -0.95 -20.62
N VAL A 284 -15.48 -1.49 -19.44
CA VAL A 284 -15.63 -0.82 -18.14
C VAL A 284 -14.33 -1.02 -17.37
N TYR A 285 -13.73 0.05 -16.91
CA TYR A 285 -12.47 0.03 -16.18
C TYR A 285 -12.39 1.24 -15.23
N ASP A 286 -11.48 1.17 -14.24
CA ASP A 286 -11.26 2.28 -13.31
C ASP A 286 -10.37 3.37 -13.95
N GLU A 287 -9.27 2.99 -14.62
CA GLU A 287 -8.30 3.91 -15.24
C GLU A 287 -7.81 3.36 -16.58
N LEU A 288 -7.64 4.24 -17.57
CA LEU A 288 -6.97 3.93 -18.84
C LEU A 288 -5.60 4.61 -18.88
N ARG A 289 -4.56 3.83 -19.18
CA ARG A 289 -3.21 4.31 -19.37
C ARG A 289 -2.68 3.96 -20.76
N VAL A 290 -2.48 4.97 -21.59
CA VAL A 290 -1.88 4.78 -22.90
C VAL A 290 -0.35 4.76 -22.77
N ILE A 291 0.28 3.68 -23.26
CA ILE A 291 1.72 3.46 -23.19
C ILE A 291 2.31 3.59 -24.58
N ASP A 292 3.24 4.52 -24.75
CA ASP A 292 4.07 4.59 -25.96
C ASP A 292 5.27 3.65 -25.79
N PRO A 293 5.35 2.52 -26.55
CA PRO A 293 6.44 1.56 -26.39
C PRO A 293 7.81 2.14 -26.79
N ASP A 294 7.84 3.19 -27.57
CA ASP A 294 9.05 3.89 -27.99
C ASP A 294 9.53 4.91 -26.95
N LEU A 295 8.69 5.22 -25.97
CA LEU A 295 8.99 6.12 -24.84
C LEU A 295 9.28 5.28 -23.58
N GLY A 296 10.49 5.40 -23.04
CA GLY A 296 10.82 4.80 -21.74
C GLY A 296 10.12 5.52 -20.61
N LEU A 297 9.44 4.78 -19.73
CA LEU A 297 8.82 5.32 -18.52
C LEU A 297 9.47 4.70 -17.28
N ILE A 298 9.99 5.56 -16.38
CA ILE A 298 10.60 5.16 -15.11
C ILE A 298 9.86 5.91 -14.00
N VAL A 299 9.09 5.21 -13.18
CA VAL A 299 8.22 5.81 -12.15
C VAL A 299 8.47 5.19 -10.78
N ASP A 300 8.33 6.00 -9.74
CA ASP A 300 8.32 5.59 -8.32
C ASP A 300 9.55 4.75 -7.93
N ARG A 301 10.75 5.30 -8.21
CA ARG A 301 12.00 4.65 -7.84
C ARG A 301 12.75 5.46 -6.77
N PRO A 302 13.22 4.79 -5.70
CA PRO A 302 14.04 5.48 -4.69
C PRO A 302 15.36 6.02 -5.28
N MET A 303 15.95 5.30 -6.23
CA MET A 303 17.14 5.72 -6.96
C MET A 303 17.12 5.19 -8.40
N VAL A 304 17.47 6.06 -9.36
CA VAL A 304 17.61 5.70 -10.77
C VAL A 304 18.90 6.32 -11.34
N LYS A 305 19.56 5.57 -12.21
CA LYS A 305 20.65 6.09 -13.02
C LYS A 305 20.28 6.04 -14.50
N VAL A 306 20.32 7.19 -15.17
CA VAL A 306 20.05 7.32 -16.60
C VAL A 306 21.35 7.60 -17.34
N GLY A 307 21.64 6.80 -18.35
CA GLY A 307 22.81 6.92 -19.20
C GLY A 307 22.46 6.68 -20.68
N ALA A 308 23.41 6.86 -21.58
CA ALA A 308 23.21 6.73 -23.02
C ALA A 308 22.63 5.37 -23.43
N ALA A 309 22.99 4.29 -22.70
CA ALA A 309 22.45 2.96 -22.96
C ALA A 309 20.94 2.86 -22.62
N VAL A 310 20.44 3.65 -21.68
CA VAL A 310 19.01 3.72 -21.33
C VAL A 310 18.26 4.50 -22.42
N LEU A 311 18.75 5.69 -22.78
CA LEU A 311 18.15 6.52 -23.84
C LEU A 311 18.17 5.80 -25.19
N GLY A 312 19.23 5.03 -25.49
CA GLY A 312 19.35 4.28 -26.73
C GLY A 312 18.31 3.16 -26.93
N LYS A 313 17.65 2.71 -25.85
CA LYS A 313 16.57 1.72 -25.94
C LYS A 313 15.24 2.32 -26.43
N TYR A 314 15.04 3.60 -26.23
CA TYR A 314 13.76 4.25 -26.45
C TYR A 314 13.93 5.38 -27.48
N PRO A 315 13.50 5.18 -28.74
CA PRO A 315 13.66 6.14 -29.82
C PRO A 315 13.06 7.52 -29.53
N LYS A 316 11.95 7.55 -28.78
CA LYS A 316 11.26 8.80 -28.41
C LYS A 316 11.72 9.37 -27.06
N GLY A 317 12.76 8.78 -26.47
CA GLY A 317 13.33 9.24 -25.21
C GLY A 317 12.81 8.51 -23.96
N VAL A 318 13.10 9.07 -22.79
CA VAL A 318 12.77 8.51 -21.48
C VAL A 318 12.13 9.59 -20.62
N ARG A 319 11.01 9.27 -20.00
CA ARG A 319 10.35 10.07 -18.98
C ARG A 319 10.60 9.45 -17.60
N VAL A 320 11.06 10.24 -16.66
CA VAL A 320 11.35 9.85 -15.28
C VAL A 320 10.43 10.64 -14.36
N GLU A 321 9.58 9.95 -13.60
CA GLU A 321 8.57 10.57 -12.73
C GLU A 321 8.64 10.02 -11.29
N ASP A 322 8.26 10.85 -10.31
CA ASP A 322 8.09 10.46 -8.89
C ASP A 322 9.30 9.71 -8.30
N CYS A 323 10.52 10.06 -8.73
CA CYS A 323 11.73 9.40 -8.25
C CYS A 323 12.41 10.21 -7.14
N ALA A 324 12.84 9.52 -6.04
CA ALA A 324 13.51 10.22 -4.95
C ALA A 324 14.89 10.74 -5.38
N LYS A 325 15.61 9.99 -6.22
CA LYS A 325 16.92 10.41 -6.72
C LYS A 325 17.18 9.94 -8.14
N VAL A 326 17.46 10.87 -9.04
CA VAL A 326 17.87 10.62 -10.42
C VAL A 326 19.33 11.02 -10.60
N THR A 327 20.17 10.11 -11.10
CA THR A 327 21.58 10.40 -11.39
C THR A 327 21.80 10.26 -12.88
N LEU A 328 22.25 11.34 -13.55
CA LEU A 328 22.63 11.29 -14.93
C LEU A 328 24.08 10.81 -15.08
N SER A 329 24.32 9.92 -16.00
CA SER A 329 25.67 9.46 -16.34
C SER A 329 26.43 10.55 -17.12
N GLU A 330 27.74 10.60 -16.93
CA GLU A 330 28.65 11.51 -17.63
C GLU A 330 28.68 11.28 -19.16
N ASP A 331 28.23 10.10 -19.61
CA ASP A 331 28.16 9.73 -21.03
C ASP A 331 26.97 10.36 -21.77
N LEU A 332 26.10 11.10 -21.07
CA LEU A 332 24.99 11.83 -21.69
C LEU A 332 25.43 13.24 -22.13
N SER A 333 25.23 13.54 -23.39
CA SER A 333 25.41 14.92 -23.91
C SER A 333 24.23 15.81 -23.48
N ALA A 334 24.46 17.12 -23.43
CA ALA A 334 23.41 18.11 -23.20
C ALA A 334 22.30 18.01 -24.27
N GLU A 335 22.66 17.69 -25.53
CA GLU A 335 21.73 17.51 -26.63
C GLU A 335 20.83 16.29 -26.42
N ASP A 336 21.38 15.12 -26.02
CA ASP A 336 20.59 13.94 -25.71
C ASP A 336 19.64 14.18 -24.55
N ILE A 337 20.06 14.95 -23.54
CA ILE A 337 19.23 15.31 -22.39
C ILE A 337 18.03 16.14 -22.85
N MET A 338 18.28 17.19 -23.65
CA MET A 338 17.21 18.08 -24.14
C MET A 338 16.24 17.39 -25.11
N GLU A 339 16.72 16.48 -25.94
CA GLU A 339 15.89 15.83 -26.95
C GLU A 339 15.14 14.62 -26.46
N LYS A 340 15.73 13.88 -25.50
CA LYS A 340 15.25 12.51 -25.15
C LYS A 340 14.94 12.30 -23.69
N LEU A 341 15.11 13.29 -22.81
CA LEU A 341 14.88 13.10 -21.40
C LEU A 341 13.85 14.10 -20.87
N HIS A 342 12.88 13.58 -20.11
CA HIS A 342 11.92 14.37 -19.35
C HIS A 342 11.98 13.94 -17.90
N ILE A 343 12.12 14.87 -16.95
CA ILE A 343 12.18 14.58 -15.51
C ILE A 343 11.09 15.40 -14.82
N VAL A 344 10.18 14.73 -14.14
CA VAL A 344 9.00 15.35 -13.53
C VAL A 344 8.82 14.85 -12.10
N ASP A 345 8.42 15.74 -11.18
CA ASP A 345 8.08 15.42 -9.79
C ASP A 345 9.17 14.62 -9.04
N CYS A 346 10.44 14.90 -9.31
CA CYS A 346 11.55 14.19 -8.68
C CYS A 346 12.15 14.99 -7.52
N ALA A 347 12.52 14.32 -6.41
CA ALA A 347 13.08 15.03 -5.27
C ALA A 347 14.50 15.56 -5.53
N MET A 348 15.35 14.80 -6.25
CA MET A 348 16.73 15.20 -6.53
C MET A 348 17.21 14.71 -7.87
N VAL A 349 17.88 15.58 -8.63
CA VAL A 349 18.62 15.24 -9.86
C VAL A 349 20.09 15.56 -9.68
N ILE A 350 20.97 14.59 -9.96
CA ILE A 350 22.43 14.78 -9.97
C ILE A 350 22.93 14.74 -11.41
N CYS A 351 23.65 15.78 -11.81
CA CYS A 351 24.22 15.93 -13.16
C CYS A 351 25.66 16.49 -13.10
N THR A 352 26.37 16.48 -14.22
CA THR A 352 27.67 17.19 -14.35
C THR A 352 27.46 18.68 -14.61
N LYS A 353 28.54 19.46 -14.54
CA LYS A 353 28.49 20.91 -14.82
C LYS A 353 28.07 21.21 -16.26
N GLU A 354 28.49 20.35 -17.18
CA GLU A 354 28.16 20.47 -18.59
C GLU A 354 26.70 20.13 -18.90
N GLN A 355 26.08 19.34 -18.04
CA GLN A 355 24.67 18.89 -18.17
C GLN A 355 23.69 19.85 -17.48
N GLU A 356 24.16 20.69 -16.55
CA GLU A 356 23.32 21.51 -15.67
C GLU A 356 22.29 22.35 -16.40
N GLU A 357 22.70 23.05 -17.48
CA GLU A 357 21.82 23.92 -18.26
C GLU A 357 20.70 23.10 -18.95
N ALA A 358 21.06 21.97 -19.56
CA ALA A 358 20.10 21.08 -20.20
C ALA A 358 19.09 20.50 -19.19
N VAL A 359 19.56 20.08 -18.01
CA VAL A 359 18.69 19.56 -16.95
C VAL A 359 17.71 20.62 -16.45
N ASN A 360 18.18 21.86 -16.24
CA ASN A 360 17.32 22.97 -15.83
C ASN A 360 16.23 23.30 -16.86
N MET A 361 16.44 22.98 -18.14
CA MET A 361 15.45 23.22 -19.20
C MET A 361 14.37 22.14 -19.27
N ILE A 362 14.68 20.88 -18.88
CA ILE A 362 13.78 19.74 -19.06
C ILE A 362 13.18 19.22 -17.74
N ALA A 363 13.64 19.71 -16.61
CA ALA A 363 13.16 19.30 -15.30
C ALA A 363 11.92 20.13 -14.91
N GLU A 364 10.82 19.44 -14.58
CA GLU A 364 9.58 20.01 -14.09
C GLU A 364 9.35 19.54 -12.65
N ASP A 365 9.00 20.45 -11.73
CA ASP A 365 8.71 20.16 -10.32
C ASP A 365 9.78 19.33 -9.59
N VAL A 366 11.07 19.62 -9.87
CA VAL A 366 12.21 18.99 -9.22
C VAL A 366 12.65 19.82 -8.02
N ALA A 367 12.69 19.19 -6.83
CA ALA A 367 12.99 19.90 -5.58
C ALA A 367 14.47 20.36 -5.50
N MET A 368 15.42 19.60 -6.07
CA MET A 368 16.84 19.92 -6.04
C MET A 368 17.58 19.39 -7.26
N ILE A 369 18.41 20.26 -7.89
CA ILE A 369 19.39 19.87 -8.90
C ILE A 369 20.78 20.07 -8.30
N GLN A 370 21.59 19.01 -8.24
CA GLN A 370 22.93 18.99 -7.68
C GLN A 370 23.97 18.72 -8.77
N VAL A 371 24.98 19.57 -8.86
CA VAL A 371 26.10 19.40 -9.80
C VAL A 371 27.20 18.56 -9.14
N SER A 372 27.60 17.46 -9.79
CA SER A 372 28.70 16.61 -9.34
C SER A 372 30.04 17.38 -9.45
N GLY A 373 30.85 17.38 -8.36
CA GLY A 373 32.18 17.98 -8.38
C GLY A 373 32.26 19.44 -7.96
N GLN A 374 31.17 20.09 -7.57
CA GLN A 374 31.23 21.32 -6.79
C GLN A 374 31.38 20.93 -5.30
N ASP A 375 32.62 20.70 -4.89
CA ASP A 375 32.97 20.90 -3.50
C ASP A 375 32.74 22.39 -3.21
N SER A 376 31.82 22.68 -2.30
CA SER A 376 31.65 24.02 -1.76
C SER A 376 32.95 24.37 -1.00
N ASP A 377 33.87 25.08 -1.65
CA ASP A 377 34.85 25.92 -1.01
C ASP A 377 34.14 27.10 -0.31
N ASP A 378 33.33 26.79 0.66
CA ASP A 378 32.89 27.79 1.65
C ASP A 378 33.37 27.29 3.02
N GLU A 379 34.56 27.70 3.38
CA GLU A 379 34.97 27.86 4.75
C GLU A 379 34.00 28.85 5.41
N ASP A 380 33.42 28.42 6.54
CA ASP A 380 32.53 29.17 7.41
C ASP A 380 31.00 29.13 7.08
N GLY A 381 30.35 28.02 7.44
CA GLY A 381 28.91 27.94 7.52
C GLY A 381 28.39 26.52 7.84
N GLU A 382 27.79 26.32 9.00
CA GLU A 382 27.12 25.10 9.45
C GLU A 382 26.07 24.62 8.42
N GLY A 383 26.50 23.75 7.50
CA GLY A 383 25.62 23.15 6.49
C GLY A 383 26.28 21.97 5.80
N GLY A 384 26.49 20.88 6.52
CA GLY A 384 27.10 19.67 5.98
C GLY A 384 26.22 18.99 4.94
N GLY A 385 26.63 19.00 3.67
CA GLY A 385 26.03 18.20 2.62
C GLY A 385 26.08 16.69 2.95
N ALA A 386 25.19 15.90 2.33
CA ALA A 386 24.93 14.47 2.64
C ALA A 386 26.21 13.59 2.68
N LEU A 387 27.27 13.93 1.93
CA LEU A 387 28.54 13.20 1.98
C LEU A 387 29.40 13.59 3.19
N GLY A 388 29.37 14.85 3.62
CA GLY A 388 29.97 15.31 4.86
C GLY A 388 29.27 14.72 6.09
N MET A 389 27.94 14.59 6.04
CA MET A 389 27.17 13.85 7.02
C MET A 389 27.56 12.37 7.05
N PHE A 390 27.79 11.72 5.90
CA PHE A 390 28.19 10.31 5.84
C PHE A 390 29.60 10.08 6.40
N GLY A 391 30.54 10.94 6.12
CA GLY A 391 31.89 10.88 6.69
C GLY A 391 31.92 11.19 8.18
N SER A 392 31.17 12.18 8.64
CA SER A 392 30.97 12.50 10.06
C SER A 392 30.16 11.38 10.77
N PHE A 393 29.20 10.76 10.08
CA PHE A 393 28.44 9.63 10.57
C PHE A 393 29.32 8.38 10.77
N LEU A 394 30.19 8.05 9.82
CA LEU A 394 31.15 6.94 9.94
C LEU A 394 32.21 7.18 11.03
N GLY A 395 32.64 8.44 11.24
CA GLY A 395 33.51 8.81 12.32
C GLY A 395 32.87 8.67 13.71
N LYS A 396 31.60 9.04 13.84
CA LYS A 396 30.82 8.89 15.08
C LYS A 396 30.44 7.43 15.38
N LEU A 397 30.37 6.55 14.36
CA LEU A 397 30.08 5.12 14.54
C LEU A 397 31.23 4.36 15.24
N LYS A 398 32.50 4.84 15.20
CA LYS A 398 33.63 4.16 15.85
C LYS A 398 33.50 4.07 17.36
N ASP A 399 32.79 5.01 18.01
CA ASP A 399 32.57 5.05 19.46
C ASP A 399 31.09 4.88 19.84
N THR A 400 30.27 4.33 18.92
CA THR A 400 28.82 4.15 19.14
C THR A 400 28.51 2.69 19.40
N GLN A 401 27.86 2.41 20.54
CA GLN A 401 27.26 1.12 20.81
C GLN A 401 25.92 1.01 20.05
N ILE A 402 25.85 0.13 19.04
CA ILE A 402 24.64 -0.09 18.25
C ILE A 402 23.95 -1.38 18.74
N ILE A 403 22.67 -1.29 19.04
CA ILE A 403 21.80 -2.40 19.43
C ILE A 403 20.69 -2.52 18.38
N ASN A 404 20.59 -3.71 17.75
CA ASN A 404 19.51 -4.04 16.83
C ASN A 404 18.73 -5.21 17.44
N ALA A 405 17.45 -5.02 17.70
CA ALA A 405 16.58 -6.03 18.32
C ALA A 405 15.15 -5.92 17.81
N ALA A 406 14.37 -7.01 17.85
CA ALA A 406 12.93 -6.91 17.65
C ALA A 406 12.28 -6.19 18.85
N GLU A 407 12.67 -6.58 20.06
CA GLU A 407 12.26 -5.94 21.31
C GLU A 407 13.50 -5.58 22.13
N TYR A 408 13.49 -4.41 22.74
CA TYR A 408 14.54 -3.94 23.60
C TYR A 408 13.94 -3.32 24.88
N LYS A 409 14.48 -3.72 26.05
CA LYS A 409 14.13 -3.12 27.35
C LYS A 409 15.32 -2.33 27.86
N MET A 410 15.08 -1.06 28.19
CA MET A 410 16.09 -0.15 28.75
C MET A 410 16.21 -0.29 30.26
#